data_274444c880fe73315486d58e765baa35
#
_entry.id   274444c880fe73315486d58e765baa35
#
_cell.length_a   1.000
_cell.length_b   1.000
_cell.length_c   1.000
_cell.angle_alpha   90.00
_cell.angle_beta   90.00
_cell.angle_gamma   90.00
#
_symmetry.space_group_name_H-M   'P 1'
#
loop_
_entity.id
_entity.type
_entity.pdbx_description
1 polymer ?
#
loop_
_entity_poly.entity_id
_entity_poly.type
_entity_poly.pdbx_seq_one_letter_code
_entity_poly.pdbx_strand_id
1 'polypeptide(L)'
;DVEITVGSHEELYHAMENDSVDLAINDQRRAFSDAYHNVILAESNIYIELSAKNPLSKLETLETDDLKNMPCILVINQAGQQEEQNYYENIIGLHGDFLFADTIQEARLKIITGQGYLPVDVIGEQV
;
A
#
# COMPACT_ATOMS: atom_id res chain seq x y z
N ASP A 1 27.51 6.68 -16.97
CA ASP A 1 26.47 5.71 -17.33
C ASP A 1 25.54 5.44 -16.16
N VAL A 2 24.27 5.24 -16.48
CA VAL A 2 23.26 4.89 -15.50
C VAL A 2 22.69 3.52 -15.84
N GLU A 3 22.74 2.61 -14.87
CA GLU A 3 22.10 1.31 -15.00
C GLU A 3 20.85 1.31 -14.14
N ILE A 4 19.75 0.81 -14.69
CA ILE A 4 18.47 0.75 -13.98
C ILE A 4 18.08 -0.69 -13.72
N THR A 5 17.83 -1.01 -12.46
CA THR A 5 17.35 -2.31 -12.02
C THR A 5 15.97 -2.12 -11.37
N VAL A 6 15.01 -2.97 -11.75
CA VAL A 6 13.67 -2.92 -11.20
C VAL A 6 13.43 -4.20 -10.40
N GLY A 7 12.85 -4.04 -9.22
CA GLY A 7 12.57 -5.18 -8.37
C GLY A 7 11.52 -4.88 -7.30
N SER A 8 11.20 -5.89 -6.51
CA SER A 8 10.31 -5.74 -5.37
C SER A 8 10.97 -4.90 -4.27
N HIS A 9 10.20 -4.50 -3.26
CA HIS A 9 10.73 -3.76 -2.10
C HIS A 9 11.87 -4.54 -1.44
N GLU A 10 11.70 -5.84 -1.21
CA GLU A 10 12.72 -6.67 -0.58
C GLU A 10 13.97 -6.79 -1.45
N GLU A 11 13.79 -6.98 -2.76
CA GLU A 11 14.93 -7.04 -3.68
C GLU A 11 15.72 -5.75 -3.71
N LEU A 12 15.04 -4.60 -3.64
CA LEU A 12 15.69 -3.29 -3.63
C LEU A 12 16.42 -3.05 -2.31
N TYR A 13 15.84 -3.47 -1.17
CA TYR A 13 16.51 -3.36 0.11
C TYR A 13 17.79 -4.21 0.14
N HIS A 14 17.73 -5.44 -0.37
CA HIS A 14 18.92 -6.29 -0.47
C HIS A 14 19.98 -5.70 -1.38
N ALA A 15 19.57 -5.10 -2.50
CA ALA A 15 20.49 -4.46 -3.42
C ALA A 15 21.24 -3.29 -2.76
N MET A 16 20.56 -2.52 -1.92
CA MET A 16 21.20 -1.45 -1.13
C MET A 16 22.17 -2.01 -0.10
N GLU A 17 21.75 -3.06 0.64
CA GLU A 17 22.60 -3.68 1.66
C GLU A 17 23.86 -4.30 1.07
N ASN A 18 23.78 -4.84 -0.15
CA ASN A 18 24.90 -5.47 -0.82
C ASN A 18 25.75 -4.51 -1.65
N ASP A 19 25.44 -3.22 -1.60
CA ASP A 19 26.09 -2.21 -2.45
C ASP A 19 25.98 -2.50 -3.95
N SER A 20 24.94 -3.26 -4.35
CA SER A 20 24.68 -3.56 -5.76
C SER A 20 24.14 -2.36 -6.51
N VAL A 21 23.52 -1.43 -5.79
CA VAL A 21 23.00 -0.18 -6.35
C VAL A 21 23.48 0.99 -5.51
N ASP A 22 23.60 2.15 -6.15
CA ASP A 22 24.03 3.38 -5.47
C ASP A 22 22.84 4.17 -4.94
N LEU A 23 21.67 4.01 -5.55
CA LEU A 23 20.47 4.75 -5.23
C LEU A 23 19.26 3.85 -5.45
N ALA A 24 18.33 3.85 -4.51
CA ALA A 24 17.05 3.15 -4.67
C ALA A 24 15.90 4.15 -4.57
N ILE A 25 14.93 4.03 -5.48
CA ILE A 25 13.68 4.79 -5.43
C ILE A 25 12.58 3.80 -5.09
N ASN A 26 11.84 4.07 -4.02
CA ASN A 26 10.91 3.11 -3.47
C ASN A 26 9.81 3.82 -2.69
N ASP A 27 8.70 3.13 -2.47
CA ASP A 27 7.68 3.59 -1.52
C ASP A 27 8.19 3.40 -0.10
N GLN A 28 7.79 4.28 0.79
CA GLN A 28 8.11 4.10 2.20
C GLN A 28 7.21 3.03 2.81
N ARG A 29 7.76 1.84 3.02
CA ARG A 29 7.05 0.70 3.61
C ARG A 29 7.49 0.41 5.04
N ARG A 30 8.54 1.08 5.50
CA ARG A 30 9.09 0.97 6.84
C ARG A 30 9.72 2.29 7.25
N ALA A 31 10.10 2.42 8.52
CA ALA A 31 10.77 3.61 9.00
C ALA A 31 12.09 3.84 8.25
N PHE A 32 12.45 5.10 8.06
CA PHE A 32 13.73 5.44 7.45
C PHE A 32 14.88 4.91 8.28
N SER A 33 15.88 4.35 7.60
CA SER A 33 17.08 3.84 8.24
C SER A 33 18.13 4.95 8.34
N ASP A 34 18.75 5.07 9.50
CA ASP A 34 19.86 6.01 9.69
C ASP A 34 21.11 5.61 8.92
N ALA A 35 21.17 4.35 8.42
CA ALA A 35 22.29 3.88 7.62
C ALA A 35 22.32 4.52 6.22
N TYR A 36 21.24 5.15 5.79
CA TYR A 36 21.14 5.76 4.47
C TYR A 36 20.65 7.19 4.56
N HIS A 37 21.00 7.97 3.55
CA HIS A 37 20.45 9.31 3.39
C HIS A 37 19.13 9.20 2.65
N ASN A 38 18.05 9.55 3.32
CA ASN A 38 16.69 9.39 2.80
C ASN A 38 16.13 10.74 2.35
N VAL A 39 15.64 10.79 1.11
CA VAL A 39 15.07 12.00 0.53
C VAL A 39 13.65 11.68 0.05
N ILE A 40 12.69 12.48 0.50
CA ILE A 40 11.30 12.36 0.04
C ILE A 40 11.18 13.00 -1.33
N LEU A 41 10.83 12.21 -2.34
CA LEU A 41 10.63 12.72 -3.70
C LEU A 41 9.17 13.15 -3.93
N ALA A 42 8.24 12.41 -3.34
CA ALA A 42 6.82 12.69 -3.47
C ALA A 42 6.08 12.05 -2.30
N GLU A 43 4.90 12.57 -2.00
CA GLU A 43 4.00 11.96 -1.02
C GLU A 43 2.75 11.51 -1.75
N SER A 44 2.14 10.41 -1.29
CA SER A 44 0.91 9.91 -1.85
C SER A 44 -0.22 10.04 -0.83
N ASN A 45 -1.44 10.16 -1.34
CA ASN A 45 -2.65 10.10 -0.53
C ASN A 45 -3.29 8.72 -0.71
N ILE A 46 -3.90 8.22 0.36
CA ILE A 46 -4.61 6.95 0.30
C ILE A 46 -6.09 7.24 0.15
N TYR A 47 -6.69 6.64 -0.85
CA TYR A 47 -8.12 6.68 -1.10
C TYR A 47 -8.70 5.28 -0.87
N ILE A 48 -9.97 5.23 -0.56
CA ILE A 48 -10.64 3.96 -0.26
C ILE A 48 -11.69 3.69 -1.35
N GLU A 49 -11.57 2.55 -2.02
CA GLU A 49 -12.60 2.08 -2.94
C GLU A 49 -13.60 1.21 -2.16
N LEU A 50 -14.87 1.55 -2.26
CA LEU A 50 -15.98 0.87 -1.61
C LEU A 50 -17.07 0.58 -2.62
N SER A 51 -17.95 -0.37 -2.29
CA SER A 51 -19.20 -0.52 -3.02
C SER A 51 -20.04 0.76 -2.90
N ALA A 52 -20.61 1.23 -4.01
CA ALA A 52 -21.48 2.39 -4.00
C ALA A 52 -22.71 2.20 -3.10
N LYS A 53 -23.04 0.97 -2.79
CA LYS A 53 -24.16 0.62 -1.89
C LYS A 53 -23.79 0.76 -0.41
N ASN A 54 -22.50 0.86 -0.10
CA ASN A 54 -22.06 1.03 1.29
C ASN A 54 -22.33 2.48 1.70
N PRO A 55 -22.98 2.71 2.87
CA PRO A 55 -23.24 4.07 3.35
C PRO A 55 -22.01 4.95 3.48
N LEU A 56 -20.84 4.36 3.78
CA LEU A 56 -19.59 5.11 3.90
C LEU A 56 -19.15 5.74 2.57
N SER A 57 -19.64 5.21 1.44
CA SER A 57 -19.28 5.75 0.12
C SER A 57 -19.77 7.17 -0.10
N LYS A 58 -20.70 7.65 0.73
CA LYS A 58 -21.27 8.99 0.63
C LYS A 58 -20.47 10.03 1.40
N LEU A 59 -19.49 9.61 2.19
CA LEU A 59 -18.65 10.52 2.96
C LEU A 59 -17.52 11.05 2.08
N GLU A 60 -17.21 12.33 2.21
CA GLU A 60 -16.10 12.93 1.48
C GLU A 60 -14.76 12.48 2.03
N THR A 61 -14.68 12.29 3.35
CA THR A 61 -13.48 11.84 4.02
C THR A 61 -13.82 10.69 4.97
N LEU A 62 -12.85 9.79 5.15
CA LEU A 62 -12.96 8.68 6.07
C LEU A 62 -11.80 8.71 7.04
N GLU A 63 -12.08 8.32 8.28
CA GLU A 63 -11.05 8.04 9.25
C GLU A 63 -10.83 6.53 9.34
N THR A 64 -9.68 6.11 9.81
CA THR A 64 -9.38 4.69 9.92
C THR A 64 -10.38 3.94 10.80
N ASP A 65 -10.90 4.62 11.83
CA ASP A 65 -11.90 4.03 12.72
C ASP A 65 -13.21 3.69 12.00
N ASP A 66 -13.56 4.43 10.93
CA ASP A 66 -14.76 4.14 10.14
C ASP A 66 -14.68 2.79 9.43
N LEU A 67 -13.47 2.27 9.22
CA LEU A 67 -13.21 1.07 8.44
C LEU A 67 -12.96 -0.17 9.30
N LYS A 68 -12.93 -0.05 10.60
CA LYS A 68 -12.51 -1.13 11.51
C LYS A 68 -13.37 -2.39 11.46
N ASN A 69 -14.61 -2.28 11.02
CA ASN A 69 -15.55 -3.40 10.98
C ASN A 69 -15.64 -4.07 9.60
N MET A 70 -14.82 -3.62 8.65
CA MET A 70 -14.78 -4.19 7.31
C MET A 70 -13.40 -4.75 7.01
N PRO A 71 -13.32 -5.89 6.30
CA PRO A 71 -12.03 -6.38 5.85
C PRO A 71 -11.35 -5.43 4.87
N CYS A 72 -10.04 -5.30 5.00
CA CYS A 72 -9.20 -4.56 4.07
C CYS A 72 -8.71 -5.53 3.00
N ILE A 73 -8.94 -5.21 1.74
CA ILE A 73 -8.52 -6.06 0.62
C ILE A 73 -7.20 -5.54 0.08
N LEU A 74 -6.18 -6.39 0.02
CA LEU A 74 -4.87 -6.04 -0.51
C LEU A 74 -4.57 -6.88 -1.74
N VAL A 75 -4.09 -6.23 -2.81
CA VAL A 75 -3.68 -6.91 -4.03
C VAL A 75 -2.19 -7.18 -3.92
N ILE A 76 -1.85 -8.41 -3.58
CA ILE A 76 -0.46 -8.79 -3.34
C ILE A 76 -0.29 -10.29 -3.47
N ASN A 77 0.83 -10.74 -4.01
CA ASN A 77 1.15 -12.15 -4.07
C ASN A 77 1.48 -12.70 -2.68
N GLN A 78 1.46 -14.02 -2.56
CA GLN A 78 1.64 -14.67 -1.26
C GLN A 78 2.94 -14.26 -0.55
N ALA A 79 4.01 -14.06 -1.30
CA ALA A 79 5.31 -13.73 -0.71
C ALA A 79 5.32 -12.37 -0.02
N GLY A 80 4.52 -11.42 -0.49
CA GLY A 80 4.50 -10.07 0.05
C GLY A 80 3.38 -9.78 1.05
N GLN A 81 2.50 -10.75 1.31
CA GLN A 81 1.29 -10.50 2.12
C GLN A 81 1.59 -9.98 3.52
N GLN A 82 2.55 -10.59 4.20
CA GLN A 82 2.84 -10.20 5.57
C GLN A 82 3.39 -8.78 5.66
N GLU A 83 4.25 -8.41 4.74
CA GLU A 83 4.84 -7.07 4.73
C GLU A 83 3.79 -6.00 4.39
N GLU A 84 2.93 -6.26 3.41
CA GLU A 84 1.86 -5.33 3.05
C GLU A 84 0.86 -5.18 4.20
N GLN A 85 0.46 -6.28 4.81
CA GLN A 85 -0.44 -6.22 5.95
C GLN A 85 0.15 -5.40 7.10
N ASN A 86 1.43 -5.64 7.42
CA ASN A 86 2.11 -4.88 8.47
C ASN A 86 2.13 -3.39 8.17
N TYR A 87 2.36 -3.02 6.91
CA TYR A 87 2.37 -1.62 6.50
C TYR A 87 1.00 -0.97 6.73
N TYR A 88 -0.06 -1.59 6.21
CA TYR A 88 -1.40 -1.01 6.33
C TYR A 88 -1.91 -1.03 7.77
N GLU A 89 -1.56 -2.05 8.53
CA GLU A 89 -2.01 -2.17 9.91
C GLU A 89 -1.24 -1.24 10.86
N ASN A 90 0.08 -1.21 10.76
CA ASN A 90 0.93 -0.54 11.74
C ASN A 90 1.38 0.87 11.34
N ILE A 91 1.50 1.15 10.05
CA ILE A 91 1.91 2.47 9.57
C ILE A 91 0.68 3.32 9.26
N ILE A 92 -0.26 2.78 8.50
CA ILE A 92 -1.47 3.50 8.11
C ILE A 92 -2.52 3.46 9.22
N GLY A 93 -2.59 2.38 9.98
CA GLY A 93 -3.52 2.26 11.10
C GLY A 93 -4.86 1.63 10.74
N LEU A 94 -4.89 0.78 9.72
CA LEU A 94 -6.10 0.05 9.36
C LEU A 94 -6.19 -1.23 10.17
N HIS A 95 -7.13 -1.28 11.08
CA HIS A 95 -7.34 -2.42 11.95
C HIS A 95 -8.52 -3.26 11.45
N GLY A 96 -8.54 -4.52 11.82
CA GLY A 96 -9.57 -5.47 11.42
C GLY A 96 -8.97 -6.59 10.58
N ASP A 97 -9.82 -7.29 9.85
CA ASP A 97 -9.38 -8.42 9.03
C ASP A 97 -8.80 -7.94 7.70
N PHE A 98 -7.92 -8.76 7.15
CA PHE A 98 -7.34 -8.52 5.83
C PHE A 98 -7.71 -9.67 4.90
N LEU A 99 -8.05 -9.33 3.66
CA LEU A 99 -8.27 -10.29 2.58
C LEU A 99 -7.26 -10.01 1.49
N PHE A 100 -6.80 -11.04 0.83
CA PHE A 100 -5.80 -10.88 -0.23
C PHE A 100 -6.39 -11.28 -1.58
N ALA A 101 -5.98 -10.57 -2.62
CA ALA A 101 -6.36 -10.86 -3.99
C ALA A 101 -5.11 -10.90 -4.85
N ASP A 102 -5.09 -11.74 -5.86
CA ASP A 102 -3.94 -11.86 -6.76
C ASP A 102 -3.92 -10.76 -7.82
N THR A 103 -5.09 -10.24 -8.16
CA THR A 103 -5.24 -9.22 -9.19
C THR A 103 -6.17 -8.12 -8.73
N ILE A 104 -6.06 -6.95 -9.39
CA ILE A 104 -6.98 -5.83 -9.12
C ILE A 104 -8.41 -6.18 -9.51
N GLN A 105 -8.60 -6.99 -10.54
CA GLN A 105 -9.93 -7.43 -10.97
C GLN A 105 -10.59 -8.29 -9.89
N GLU A 106 -9.84 -9.20 -9.29
CA GLU A 106 -10.34 -10.01 -8.18
C GLU A 106 -10.71 -9.15 -6.98
N ALA A 107 -9.85 -8.18 -6.64
CA ALA A 107 -10.12 -7.27 -5.54
C ALA A 107 -11.40 -6.46 -5.78
N ARG A 108 -11.59 -5.93 -6.99
CA ARG A 108 -12.77 -5.15 -7.32
C ARG A 108 -14.03 -5.97 -7.31
N LEU A 109 -13.94 -7.24 -7.69
CA LEU A 109 -15.08 -8.14 -7.59
C LEU A 109 -15.50 -8.35 -6.14
N LYS A 110 -14.53 -8.47 -5.24
CA LYS A 110 -14.81 -8.55 -3.80
C LYS A 110 -15.46 -7.28 -3.27
N ILE A 111 -15.04 -6.11 -3.76
CA ILE A 111 -15.66 -4.82 -3.39
C ILE A 111 -17.11 -4.79 -3.84
N ILE A 112 -17.38 -5.14 -5.09
CA ILE A 112 -18.73 -5.12 -5.67
C ILE A 112 -19.67 -6.03 -4.90
N THR A 113 -19.18 -7.17 -4.44
CA THR A 113 -19.98 -8.12 -3.66
C THR A 113 -20.03 -7.78 -2.17
N GLY A 114 -19.47 -6.66 -1.77
CA GLY A 114 -19.59 -6.18 -0.38
C GLY A 114 -18.66 -6.87 0.61
N GLN A 115 -17.57 -7.48 0.16
CA GLN A 115 -16.68 -8.23 1.04
C GLN A 115 -15.69 -7.37 1.80
N GLY A 116 -15.47 -6.13 1.38
CA GLY A 116 -14.51 -5.27 2.05
C GLY A 116 -14.21 -4.01 1.25
N TYR A 117 -13.11 -3.35 1.58
CA TYR A 117 -12.66 -2.14 0.92
C TYR A 117 -11.23 -2.30 0.43
N LEU A 118 -10.85 -1.49 -0.56
CA LEU A 118 -9.51 -1.50 -1.15
C LEU A 118 -8.84 -0.14 -0.93
N PRO A 119 -7.70 -0.08 -0.24
CA PRO A 119 -6.92 1.15 -0.18
C PRO A 119 -6.15 1.33 -1.48
N VAL A 120 -6.18 2.56 -2.01
CA VAL A 120 -5.52 2.91 -3.26
C VAL A 120 -4.63 4.12 -3.04
N ASP A 121 -3.36 4.00 -3.38
CA ASP A 121 -2.40 5.11 -3.31
C ASP A 121 -2.48 5.95 -4.58
N VAL A 122 -2.59 7.27 -4.40
CA VAL A 122 -2.51 8.21 -5.51
C VAL A 122 -1.36 9.16 -5.23
N ILE A 123 -0.37 9.17 -6.10
CA ILE A 123 0.84 9.97 -5.91
C ILE A 123 0.55 11.45 -6.16
N GLY A 124 0.85 12.24 -5.12
CA GLY A 124 0.86 13.68 -5.21
C GLY A 124 -0.48 14.34 -5.46
N GLU A 125 -0.47 15.67 -5.42
CA GLU A 125 -1.60 16.49 -5.81
C GLU A 125 -1.46 16.83 -7.27
N GLN A 126 -2.40 16.40 -8.08
CA GLN A 126 -2.40 16.67 -9.51
C GLN A 126 -3.18 17.94 -9.76
N VAL A 127 -2.47 19.02 -9.84
CA VAL A 127 -3.07 20.33 -10.02
C VAL A 127 -3.19 20.65 -11.50
#